data_cb0068ffede7706383a10ff78c0752c2
#
_entry.id   cb0068ffede7706383a10ff78c0752c2
#
_cell.length_a   1.000
_cell.length_b   1.000
_cell.length_c   1.000
_cell.angle_alpha   90.00
_cell.angle_beta   90.00
_cell.angle_gamma   90.00
#
_symmetry.space_group_name_H-M   'P 1'
#
loop_
_entity.id
_entity.type
_entity.pdbx_description
1 polymer ?
#
loop_
_entity_poly.entity_id
_entity_poly.type
_entity_poly.pdbx_seq_one_letter_code
_entity_poly.pdbx_strand_id
1 'polypeptide(L)'
;MPRGVLGPDTFTSAIAGPGRQAPDMGTIVTVTGVATATSGNVSATFRLEGSNDGINWFAVGADQVIASGASPQLVSFVRIQFSYAQYRINCTALTGTGAQLLTHIAVGA
;
A
#
# COMPACT_ATOMS: atom_id res chain seq x y z
N MET A 1 3.04 -13.05 19.49
CA MET A 1 2.15 -12.19 18.74
C MET A 1 2.44 -12.34 17.26
N PRO A 2 1.62 -13.08 16.53
CA PRO A 2 1.88 -13.25 15.11
C PRO A 2 1.70 -11.94 14.35
N ARG A 3 2.63 -11.66 13.49
CA ARG A 3 2.59 -10.54 12.58
C ARG A 3 2.95 -11.04 11.19
N GLY A 4 2.09 -10.79 10.23
CA GLY A 4 2.37 -11.11 8.84
C GLY A 4 2.74 -9.86 8.08
N VAL A 5 3.76 -9.96 7.25
CA VAL A 5 4.11 -8.90 6.30
C VAL A 5 3.71 -9.38 4.92
N LEU A 6 2.88 -8.59 4.25
CA LEU A 6 2.40 -8.86 2.90
C LEU A 6 3.13 -7.94 1.94
N GLY A 7 3.82 -8.51 1.01
CA GLY A 7 4.67 -7.77 0.09
C GLY A 7 6.13 -8.15 0.28
N PRO A 8 7.07 -7.33 -0.23
CA PRO A 8 6.84 -6.01 -0.81
C PRO A 8 6.18 -6.05 -2.18
N ASP A 9 5.50 -4.98 -2.51
CA ASP A 9 4.99 -4.74 -3.85
C ASP A 9 5.65 -3.48 -4.41
N THR A 10 6.12 -3.57 -5.64
CA THR A 10 6.77 -2.46 -6.34
C THR A 10 5.92 -2.03 -7.51
N PHE A 11 5.58 -0.75 -7.54
CA PHE A 11 4.77 -0.17 -8.62
C PHE A 11 5.66 0.74 -9.47
N THR A 12 5.54 0.62 -10.77
CA THR A 12 6.21 1.51 -11.74
C THR A 12 5.19 2.32 -12.54
N SER A 13 3.91 2.11 -12.28
CA SER A 13 2.81 2.82 -12.91
C SER A 13 1.59 2.75 -11.99
N ALA A 14 0.56 3.54 -12.33
CA ALA A 14 -0.70 3.50 -11.60
C ALA A 14 -1.45 2.21 -11.95
N ILE A 15 -1.46 1.25 -11.02
CA ILE A 15 -2.10 -0.05 -11.21
C ILE A 15 -2.44 -0.63 -9.83
N ALA A 16 -3.44 -1.50 -9.80
CA ALA A 16 -3.72 -2.28 -8.59
C ALA A 16 -2.67 -3.38 -8.43
N GLY A 17 -2.17 -3.52 -7.20
CA GLY A 17 -1.23 -4.58 -6.87
C GLY A 17 -1.92 -5.94 -6.70
N PRO A 18 -1.14 -6.99 -6.48
CA PRO A 18 -1.69 -8.32 -6.28
C PRO A 18 -2.41 -8.41 -4.94
N GLY A 19 -3.49 -9.20 -4.90
CA GLY A 19 -4.14 -9.56 -3.66
C GLY A 19 -3.26 -10.49 -2.84
N ARG A 20 -3.15 -10.19 -1.55
CA ARG A 20 -2.32 -10.96 -0.64
C ARG A 20 -3.16 -11.50 0.49
N GLN A 21 -2.97 -12.79 0.78
CA GLN A 21 -3.69 -13.47 1.85
C GLN A 21 -3.31 -12.90 3.19
N ALA A 22 -4.29 -12.44 3.96
CA ALA A 22 -4.03 -11.96 5.29
C ALA A 22 -3.82 -13.13 6.25
N PRO A 23 -2.89 -13.00 7.20
CA PRO A 23 -2.77 -14.01 8.25
C PRO A 23 -3.99 -13.95 9.16
N ASP A 24 -4.30 -15.07 9.80
CA ASP A 24 -5.40 -15.15 10.75
C ASP A 24 -5.20 -14.15 11.90
N MET A 25 -6.28 -13.65 12.45
CA MET A 25 -6.31 -12.84 13.67
C MET A 25 -5.70 -11.45 13.54
N GLY A 26 -5.55 -10.93 12.33
CA GLY A 26 -5.06 -9.58 12.16
C GLY A 26 -6.19 -8.57 12.15
N THR A 27 -6.19 -7.64 13.11
CA THR A 27 -7.13 -6.52 13.15
C THR A 27 -6.46 -5.16 13.04
N ILE A 28 -5.14 -5.15 13.10
CA ILE A 28 -4.34 -3.92 12.94
C ILE A 28 -3.53 -4.08 11.67
N VAL A 29 -3.72 -3.13 10.76
CA VAL A 29 -3.04 -3.13 9.46
C VAL A 29 -2.19 -1.87 9.37
N THR A 30 -0.89 -2.04 9.20
CA THR A 30 0.05 -0.94 9.01
C THR A 30 0.57 -0.99 7.58
N VAL A 31 0.51 0.12 6.89
CA VAL A 31 0.99 0.22 5.51
C VAL A 31 2.12 1.24 5.46
N THR A 32 3.21 0.85 4.80
CA THR A 32 4.31 1.76 4.53
C THR A 32 4.50 1.88 3.04
N GLY A 33 4.81 3.08 2.57
CA GLY A 33 5.11 3.34 1.18
C GLY A 33 6.35 4.20 1.05
N VAL A 34 7.20 3.83 0.12
CA VAL A 34 8.41 4.59 -0.20
C VAL A 34 8.39 4.88 -1.70
N ALA A 35 8.31 6.15 -2.04
CA ALA A 35 8.33 6.60 -3.43
C ALA A 35 9.72 7.12 -3.79
N THR A 36 10.27 6.63 -4.88
CA THR A 36 11.59 7.03 -5.36
C THR A 36 11.54 7.40 -6.82
N ALA A 37 12.48 8.22 -7.25
CA ALA A 37 12.66 8.56 -8.66
C ALA A 37 14.16 8.59 -8.97
N THR A 38 14.51 8.34 -10.23
CA THR A 38 15.92 8.38 -10.67
C THR A 38 16.42 9.81 -10.82
N SER A 39 15.51 10.78 -11.05
CA SER A 39 15.85 12.19 -11.07
C SER A 39 14.60 13.02 -10.80
N GLY A 40 14.79 14.19 -10.21
CA GLY A 40 13.70 15.12 -9.91
C GLY A 40 12.82 14.67 -8.76
N ASN A 41 11.66 15.26 -8.69
CA ASN A 41 10.68 14.99 -7.64
C ASN A 41 9.84 13.76 -7.97
N VAL A 42 9.29 13.15 -6.93
CA VAL A 42 8.38 12.03 -7.03
C VAL A 42 7.12 12.31 -6.24
N SER A 43 5.99 11.86 -6.75
CA SER A 43 4.72 11.86 -6.02
C SER A 43 3.95 10.60 -6.31
N ALA A 44 3.10 10.20 -5.39
CA ALA A 44 2.29 9.00 -5.54
C ALA A 44 1.00 9.15 -4.76
N THR A 45 -0.04 8.47 -5.24
CA THR A 45 -1.29 8.30 -4.51
C THR A 45 -1.65 6.84 -4.53
N PHE A 46 -1.97 6.28 -3.39
CA PHE A 46 -2.35 4.89 -3.29
C PHE A 46 -3.33 4.70 -2.13
N ARG A 47 -3.99 3.56 -2.13
CA ARG A 47 -4.89 3.20 -1.05
C ARG A 47 -4.79 1.73 -0.72
N LEU A 48 -5.13 1.40 0.52
CA LEU A 48 -5.30 0.02 0.95
C LEU A 48 -6.70 -0.44 0.58
N GLU A 49 -6.78 -1.63 0.02
CA GLU A 49 -8.05 -2.27 -0.30
C GLU A 49 -8.10 -3.66 0.34
N GLY A 50 -9.29 -4.07 0.73
CA GLY A 50 -9.52 -5.38 1.30
C GLY A 50 -10.61 -6.12 0.55
N SER A 51 -10.54 -7.45 0.57
CA SER A 51 -11.50 -8.33 -0.07
C SER A 51 -11.66 -9.63 0.70
N ASN A 52 -12.85 -10.19 0.66
CA ASN A 52 -13.10 -11.52 1.23
C ASN A 52 -13.25 -12.60 0.16
N ASP A 53 -13.41 -12.22 -1.09
CA ASP A 53 -13.60 -13.17 -2.19
C ASP A 53 -12.49 -13.10 -3.26
N GLY A 54 -11.59 -12.11 -3.14
CA GLY A 54 -10.51 -11.91 -4.12
C GLY A 54 -10.96 -11.27 -5.42
N ILE A 55 -12.23 -10.90 -5.52
CA ILE A 55 -12.84 -10.35 -6.73
C ILE A 55 -13.34 -8.92 -6.47
N ASN A 56 -14.08 -8.74 -5.39
CA ASN A 56 -14.64 -7.46 -5.02
C ASN A 56 -13.76 -6.80 -3.97
N TRP A 57 -13.25 -5.61 -4.27
CA TRP A 57 -12.30 -4.89 -3.43
C TRP A 57 -12.90 -3.61 -2.92
N PHE A 58 -12.67 -3.33 -1.66
CA PHE A 58 -13.23 -2.19 -0.96
C PHE A 58 -12.10 -1.35 -0.36
N ALA A 59 -12.23 -0.04 -0.45
CA ALA A 59 -11.26 0.87 0.15
C ALA A 59 -11.26 0.72 1.67
N VAL A 60 -10.08 0.61 2.25
CA VAL A 60 -9.89 0.58 3.69
C VAL A 60 -9.33 1.93 4.11
N GLY A 61 -10.22 2.85 4.41
CA GLY A 61 -9.86 4.21 4.74
C GLY A 61 -9.64 5.09 3.52
N ALA A 62 -9.09 6.27 3.75
CA ALA A 62 -8.88 7.28 2.71
C ALA A 62 -7.64 6.98 1.88
N ASP A 63 -7.58 7.55 0.69
CA ASP A 63 -6.38 7.54 -0.13
C ASP A 63 -5.22 8.20 0.61
N GLN A 64 -4.03 7.68 0.39
CA GLN A 64 -2.79 8.26 0.89
C GLN A 64 -2.09 8.98 -0.24
N VAL A 65 -1.72 10.22 0.02
CA VAL A 65 -1.04 11.06 -0.97
C VAL A 65 0.38 11.31 -0.49
N ILE A 66 1.35 10.90 -1.30
CA ILE A 66 2.74 11.31 -1.12
C ILE A 66 2.92 12.56 -1.95
N ALA A 67 3.02 13.70 -1.29
CA ALA A 67 3.17 14.99 -1.96
C ALA A 67 4.47 15.04 -2.76
N SER A 68 4.47 15.82 -3.83
CA SER A 68 5.66 15.98 -4.67
C SER A 68 6.85 16.49 -3.86
N GLY A 69 7.96 15.79 -3.95
CA GLY A 69 9.17 16.14 -3.23
C GLY A 69 10.35 15.32 -3.71
N ALA A 70 11.52 15.67 -3.20
CA ALA A 70 12.76 14.98 -3.56
C ALA A 70 12.72 13.52 -3.13
N SER A 71 13.26 12.64 -3.95
CA SER A 71 13.38 11.21 -3.65
C SER A 71 14.36 10.97 -2.49
N PRO A 72 14.05 10.09 -1.52
CA PRO A 72 12.81 9.35 -1.37
C PRO A 72 11.74 10.12 -0.59
N GLN A 73 10.48 9.79 -0.84
CA GLN A 73 9.36 10.27 -0.03
C GLN A 73 8.70 9.07 0.64
N LEU A 74 8.35 9.22 1.91
CA LEU A 74 7.86 8.11 2.71
C LEU A 74 6.51 8.45 3.32
N VAL A 75 5.68 7.41 3.48
CA VAL A 75 4.42 7.53 4.21
C VAL A 75 4.17 6.23 4.97
N SER A 76 3.53 6.35 6.12
CA SER A 76 3.09 5.21 6.90
C SER A 76 1.75 5.53 7.52
N PHE A 77 0.84 4.56 7.52
CA PHE A 77 -0.46 4.76 8.16
C PHE A 77 -0.97 3.44 8.72
N VAL A 78 -1.92 3.57 9.66
CA VAL A 78 -2.49 2.43 10.37
C VAL A 78 -4.00 2.45 10.21
N ARG A 79 -4.58 1.27 9.99
CA ARG A 79 -6.02 1.05 10.06
C ARG A 79 -6.28 -0.02 11.11
N ILE A 80 -7.28 0.19 11.93
CA ILE A 80 -7.65 -0.74 13.00
C ILE A 80 -9.08 -1.21 12.82
N GLN A 81 -9.37 -2.40 13.34
CA GLN A 81 -10.69 -3.01 13.30
C GLN A 81 -11.17 -3.36 11.88
N PHE A 82 -10.23 -3.48 10.95
CA PHE A 82 -10.53 -4.02 9.63
C PHE A 82 -9.96 -5.42 9.53
N SER A 83 -10.77 -6.35 9.06
CA SER A 83 -10.38 -7.74 8.95
C SER A 83 -10.93 -8.31 7.65
N TYR A 84 -10.12 -8.26 6.63
CA TYR A 84 -10.42 -8.86 5.33
C TYR A 84 -9.55 -10.10 5.14
N ALA A 85 -10.04 -11.03 4.32
CA ALA A 85 -9.27 -12.24 4.00
C ALA A 85 -8.04 -11.90 3.18
N GLN A 86 -8.12 -10.86 2.35
CA GLN A 86 -7.01 -10.42 1.51
C GLN A 86 -6.89 -8.91 1.53
N TYR A 87 -5.67 -8.44 1.31
CA TYR A 87 -5.37 -7.01 1.15
C TYR A 87 -4.55 -6.79 -0.10
N ARG A 88 -4.69 -5.61 -0.68
CA ARG A 88 -3.82 -5.16 -1.76
C ARG A 88 -3.63 -3.65 -1.67
N ILE A 89 -2.57 -3.17 -2.31
CA ILE A 89 -2.39 -1.74 -2.55
C ILE A 89 -2.86 -1.43 -3.96
N ASN A 90 -3.65 -0.39 -4.09
CA ASN A 90 -4.03 0.14 -5.40
C ASN A 90 -3.34 1.49 -5.58
N CYS A 91 -2.32 1.51 -6.43
CA CYS A 91 -1.62 2.73 -6.78
C CYS A 91 -2.42 3.44 -7.87
N THR A 92 -2.96 4.61 -7.54
CA THR A 92 -3.83 5.35 -8.44
C THR A 92 -3.11 6.47 -9.18
N ALA A 93 -1.95 6.90 -8.71
CA ALA A 93 -1.12 7.89 -9.37
C ALA A 93 0.33 7.69 -8.98
N LEU A 94 1.23 7.84 -9.93
CA LEU A 94 2.67 7.77 -9.70
C LEU A 94 3.34 8.67 -10.74
N THR A 95 4.07 9.69 -10.26
CA THR A 95 4.66 10.71 -11.13
C THR A 95 6.13 10.90 -10.77
N GLY A 96 6.96 11.00 -11.78
CA GLY A 96 8.40 11.22 -11.62
C GLY A 96 9.18 10.45 -12.67
N THR A 97 10.40 10.88 -12.94
CA THR A 97 11.29 10.19 -13.89
C THR A 97 11.82 8.92 -13.25
N GLY A 98 11.51 7.77 -13.84
CA GLY A 98 11.86 6.47 -13.27
C GLY A 98 11.21 6.24 -11.91
N ALA A 99 9.99 6.75 -11.74
CA ALA A 99 9.30 6.69 -10.45
C ALA A 99 8.94 5.26 -10.07
N GLN A 100 9.11 4.95 -8.78
CA GLN A 100 8.71 3.67 -8.21
C GLN A 100 8.06 3.91 -6.87
N LEU A 101 7.08 3.08 -6.55
CA LEU A 101 6.45 3.03 -5.23
C LEU A 101 6.63 1.63 -4.66
N LEU A 102 7.30 1.53 -3.53
CA LEU A 102 7.49 0.27 -2.83
C LEU A 102 6.57 0.27 -1.60
N THR A 103 5.74 -0.75 -1.47
CA THR A 103 4.78 -0.83 -0.37
C THR A 103 4.95 -2.13 0.42
N HIS A 104 4.68 -2.03 1.72
CA HIS A 104 4.58 -3.18 2.62
C HIS A 104 3.29 -3.04 3.42
N ILE A 105 2.63 -4.17 3.65
CA ILE A 105 1.45 -4.25 4.51
C ILE A 105 1.82 -5.18 5.66
N ALA A 106 1.72 -4.70 6.88
CA ALA A 106 1.89 -5.54 8.06
C ALA A 106 0.55 -5.73 8.75
N VAL A 107 0.18 -6.96 9.01
CA VAL A 107 -1.08 -7.31 9.68
C VAL A 107 -0.73 -7.95 11.01
N GLY A 108 -1.34 -7.43 12.08
CA GLY A 108 -1.10 -7.93 13.42
C GLY A 108 -2.34 -7.87 14.29
N ALA A 109 -2.24 -8.46 15.45
CA ALA A 109 -3.32 -8.44 16.42
C ALA A 109 -3.12 -7.32 17.43
#